data_28b6a12f6cc17ffab13306f5c3a196a9
#
_entry.id   28b6a12f6cc17ffab13306f5c3a196a9
#
_cell.length_a   1.000
_cell.length_b   1.000
_cell.length_c   1.000
_cell.angle_alpha   90.00
_cell.angle_beta   90.00
_cell.angle_gamma   90.00
#
_symmetry.space_group_name_H-M   'P 1'
#
loop_
_entity.id
_entity.type
_entity.pdbx_description
1 polymer ?
#
loop_
_entity_poly.entity_id
_entity_poly.type
_entity_poly.pdbx_seq_one_letter_code
_entity_poly.pdbx_strand_id
1 'polypeptide(L)'
;MASHPAAAPLLPWRTGLAYGGLAAPLAFVSLPLYVNLPYHYASVAGAPLAGLGAVLLATRAFDALVDPAIGRQADRLLRRGMRPAWWAAALASLLMVLGFWALWHPPRGAQAAMLGWLACSLLVCTLAYSFVTIVHQAWGTRWGGQPVWRARVTAWREGATLGGVLLASVLPAWLGFDTTSAVLALVLSLIHI
;
A
#
# COMPACT_ATOMS: atom_id res chain seq x y z
N MET A 1 19.51 -39.44 25.41
CA MET A 1 18.47 -39.41 24.35
C MET A 1 18.07 -37.94 24.21
N ALA A 2 18.54 -37.27 23.15
CA ALA A 2 18.15 -35.91 22.85
C ALA A 2 16.75 -35.93 22.21
N SER A 3 15.76 -35.40 22.91
CA SER A 3 14.41 -35.21 22.36
C SER A 3 14.49 -34.26 21.16
N HIS A 4 14.25 -34.77 19.96
CA HIS A 4 14.05 -33.95 18.78
C HIS A 4 12.89 -32.97 19.08
N PRO A 5 13.07 -31.65 18.94
CA PRO A 5 11.97 -30.72 19.07
C PRO A 5 10.93 -31.08 17.99
N ALA A 6 9.69 -31.31 18.39
CA ALA A 6 8.59 -31.58 17.47
C ALA A 6 8.55 -30.48 16.40
N ALA A 7 8.56 -30.89 15.14
CA ALA A 7 8.52 -29.94 14.03
C ALA A 7 7.31 -29.01 14.19
N ALA A 8 7.58 -27.72 14.27
CA ALA A 8 6.51 -26.73 14.37
C ALA A 8 5.52 -26.89 13.22
N PRO A 9 4.19 -26.88 13.48
CA PRO A 9 3.19 -27.12 12.44
C PRO A 9 3.38 -26.12 11.29
N LEU A 10 3.29 -26.64 10.06
CA LEU A 10 3.44 -25.83 8.86
C LEU A 10 2.27 -24.83 8.74
N LEU A 11 2.56 -23.56 8.46
CA LEU A 11 1.51 -22.60 8.10
C LEU A 11 0.77 -23.14 6.87
N PRO A 12 -0.56 -23.37 6.94
CA PRO A 12 -1.31 -23.83 5.78
C PRO A 12 -1.13 -22.85 4.61
N TRP A 13 -0.87 -23.35 3.43
CA TRP A 13 -0.61 -22.51 2.24
C TRP A 13 -1.76 -21.53 1.95
N ARG A 14 -3.02 -21.95 2.20
CA ARG A 14 -4.22 -21.11 2.06
C ARG A 14 -4.17 -19.89 2.98
N THR A 15 -3.77 -20.10 4.22
CA THR A 15 -3.62 -19.02 5.21
C THR A 15 -2.47 -18.10 4.82
N GLY A 16 -1.36 -18.65 4.32
CA GLY A 16 -0.25 -17.88 3.78
C GLY A 16 -0.64 -17.01 2.58
N LEU A 17 -1.40 -17.57 1.62
CA LEU A 17 -1.93 -16.84 0.48
C LEU A 17 -2.94 -15.76 0.90
N ALA A 18 -3.87 -16.06 1.80
CA ALA A 18 -4.85 -15.09 2.27
C ALA A 18 -4.20 -13.89 2.96
N TYR A 19 -3.17 -14.13 3.78
CA TYR A 19 -2.41 -13.06 4.41
C TYR A 19 -1.51 -12.32 3.40
N GLY A 20 -0.71 -13.06 2.62
CA GLY A 20 0.23 -12.49 1.65
C GLY A 20 -0.50 -11.71 0.53
N GLY A 21 -1.71 -12.16 0.17
CA GLY A 21 -2.48 -11.59 -0.93
C GLY A 21 -2.66 -10.07 -0.84
N LEU A 22 -2.86 -9.51 0.36
CA LEU A 22 -2.98 -8.07 0.55
C LEU A 22 -1.65 -7.31 0.30
N ALA A 23 -0.51 -7.98 0.44
CA ALA A 23 0.79 -7.35 0.19
C ALA A 23 1.03 -7.06 -1.30
N ALA A 24 0.46 -7.86 -2.20
CA ALA A 24 0.60 -7.66 -3.64
C ALA A 24 -0.01 -6.32 -4.13
N PRO A 25 -1.28 -5.96 -3.84
CA PRO A 25 -1.83 -4.66 -4.24
C PRO A 25 -1.16 -3.48 -3.53
N LEU A 26 -0.67 -3.63 -2.30
CA LEU A 26 0.11 -2.59 -1.64
C LEU A 26 1.43 -2.33 -2.38
N ALA A 27 2.16 -3.38 -2.73
CA ALA A 27 3.37 -3.28 -3.53
C ALA A 27 3.09 -2.73 -4.93
N PHE A 28 1.95 -3.10 -5.52
CA PHE A 28 1.49 -2.62 -6.80
C PHE A 28 1.26 -1.09 -6.83
N VAL A 29 0.75 -0.51 -5.75
CA VAL A 29 0.59 0.95 -5.62
C VAL A 29 1.95 1.65 -5.47
N SER A 30 2.86 1.07 -4.70
CA SER A 30 4.12 1.75 -4.32
C SER A 30 5.01 2.05 -5.53
N LEU A 31 5.17 1.11 -6.46
CA LEU A 31 6.07 1.29 -7.60
C LEU A 31 5.65 2.44 -8.53
N PRO A 32 4.38 2.55 -9.00
CA PRO A 32 3.95 3.70 -9.79
C PRO A 32 4.10 5.04 -9.06
N LEU A 33 3.86 5.09 -7.75
CA LEU A 33 4.02 6.31 -6.97
C LEU A 33 5.48 6.79 -6.93
N TYR A 34 6.44 5.88 -6.87
CA TYR A 34 7.85 6.25 -6.75
C TYR A 34 8.54 6.46 -8.09
N VAL A 35 8.13 5.74 -9.13
CA VAL A 35 8.81 5.70 -10.42
C VAL A 35 8.03 6.45 -11.50
N ASN A 36 6.74 6.10 -11.67
CA ASN A 36 5.97 6.62 -12.80
C ASN A 36 5.40 8.02 -12.53
N LEU A 37 5.03 8.33 -11.28
CA LEU A 37 4.41 9.61 -10.92
C LEU A 37 5.33 10.81 -11.19
N PRO A 38 6.61 10.82 -10.74
CA PRO A 38 7.52 11.93 -11.06
C PRO A 38 7.69 12.11 -12.56
N TYR A 39 7.84 11.01 -13.31
CA TYR A 39 7.95 11.06 -14.77
C TYR A 39 6.67 11.63 -15.42
N HIS A 40 5.51 11.16 -15.02
CA HIS A 40 4.22 11.61 -15.55
C HIS A 40 4.02 13.11 -15.36
N TYR A 41 4.26 13.63 -14.17
CA TYR A 41 4.09 15.06 -13.87
C TYR A 41 5.14 15.92 -14.55
N ALA A 42 6.37 15.47 -14.65
CA ALA A 42 7.44 16.24 -15.30
C ALA A 42 7.30 16.25 -16.82
N SER A 43 7.06 15.09 -17.46
CA SER A 43 7.13 14.96 -18.92
C SER A 43 5.78 15.04 -19.63
N VAL A 44 4.69 14.59 -18.98
CA VAL A 44 3.35 14.57 -19.59
C VAL A 44 2.52 15.77 -19.16
N ALA A 45 2.49 16.06 -17.84
CA ALA A 45 1.73 17.17 -17.30
C ALA A 45 2.48 18.53 -17.35
N GLY A 46 3.80 18.53 -17.62
CA GLY A 46 4.60 19.74 -17.73
C GLY A 46 4.83 20.47 -16.41
N ALA A 47 4.86 19.73 -15.28
CA ALA A 47 5.12 20.33 -13.98
C ALA A 47 6.56 20.86 -13.86
N PRO A 48 6.77 22.04 -13.24
CA PRO A 48 8.10 22.52 -12.98
C PRO A 48 8.82 21.60 -11.98
N LEU A 49 10.03 21.13 -12.34
CA LEU A 49 10.78 20.14 -11.56
C LEU A 49 10.99 20.54 -10.10
N ALA A 50 11.27 21.83 -9.86
CA ALA A 50 11.45 22.35 -8.50
C ALA A 50 10.16 22.24 -7.66
N GLY A 51 9.01 22.61 -8.25
CA GLY A 51 7.70 22.48 -7.58
C GLY A 51 7.31 21.03 -7.34
N LEU A 52 7.52 20.16 -8.33
CA LEU A 52 7.31 18.73 -8.23
C LEU A 52 8.16 18.12 -7.10
N GLY A 53 9.48 18.41 -7.10
CA GLY A 53 10.38 17.93 -6.06
C GLY A 53 10.01 18.43 -4.67
N ALA A 54 9.58 19.68 -4.53
CA ALA A 54 9.13 20.25 -3.27
C ALA A 54 7.87 19.52 -2.73
N VAL A 55 6.88 19.26 -3.59
CA VAL A 55 5.67 18.51 -3.20
C VAL A 55 6.00 17.08 -2.79
N LEU A 56 6.83 16.38 -3.57
CA LEU A 56 7.23 15.01 -3.24
C LEU A 56 8.01 14.94 -1.92
N LEU A 57 8.92 15.86 -1.68
CA LEU A 57 9.68 15.92 -0.43
C LEU A 57 8.78 16.26 0.76
N ALA A 58 7.92 17.27 0.61
CA ALA A 58 7.01 17.68 1.68
C ALA A 58 6.05 16.56 2.08
N THR A 59 5.52 15.82 1.10
CA THR A 59 4.65 14.66 1.37
C THR A 59 5.41 13.57 2.12
N ARG A 60 6.65 13.29 1.76
CA ARG A 60 7.48 12.30 2.48
C ARG A 60 7.82 12.72 3.90
N ALA A 61 8.14 13.99 4.10
CA ALA A 61 8.36 14.52 5.44
C ALA A 61 7.09 14.42 6.30
N PHE A 62 5.94 14.71 5.69
CA PHE A 62 4.65 14.59 6.38
C PHE A 62 4.31 13.14 6.74
N ASP A 63 4.49 12.18 5.82
CA ASP A 63 4.30 10.74 6.08
C ASP A 63 5.16 10.29 7.27
N ALA A 64 6.45 10.61 7.28
CA ALA A 64 7.36 10.25 8.36
C ALA A 64 6.94 10.79 9.74
N LEU A 65 6.32 11.98 9.76
CA LEU A 65 5.81 12.58 11.01
C LEU A 65 4.50 11.94 11.46
N VAL A 66 3.65 11.52 10.54
CA VAL A 66 2.30 11.00 10.83
C VAL A 66 2.29 9.49 11.04
N ASP A 67 3.20 8.73 10.44
CA ASP A 67 3.27 7.26 10.56
C ASP A 67 3.22 6.74 12.02
N PRO A 68 3.93 7.34 13.00
CA PRO A 68 3.80 6.91 14.40
C PRO A 68 2.39 7.13 14.98
N ALA A 69 1.67 8.16 14.52
CA ALA A 69 0.29 8.41 14.95
C ALA A 69 -0.67 7.39 14.31
N ILE A 70 -0.46 7.07 13.04
CA ILE A 70 -1.18 6.01 12.32
C ILE A 70 -0.96 4.67 13.04
N GLY A 71 0.28 4.34 13.43
CA GLY A 71 0.59 3.12 14.17
C GLY A 71 -0.19 3.03 15.49
N ARG A 72 -0.20 4.10 16.29
CA ARG A 72 -0.99 4.14 17.53
C ARG A 72 -2.48 3.97 17.30
N GLN A 73 -3.00 4.53 16.19
CA GLN A 73 -4.43 4.40 15.84
C GLN A 73 -4.76 2.97 15.39
N ALA A 74 -3.91 2.35 14.57
CA ALA A 74 -4.04 0.96 14.16
C ALA A 74 -4.05 0.02 15.38
N ASP A 75 -3.14 0.22 16.32
CA ASP A 75 -3.10 -0.56 17.55
C ASP A 75 -4.36 -0.41 18.41
N ARG A 76 -4.91 0.81 18.52
CA ARG A 76 -6.17 1.07 19.24
C ARG A 76 -7.34 0.33 18.58
N LEU A 77 -7.43 0.37 17.26
CA LEU A 77 -8.48 -0.32 16.50
C LEU A 77 -8.38 -1.83 16.66
N LEU A 78 -7.18 -2.38 16.54
CA LEU A 78 -6.93 -3.80 16.71
C LEU A 78 -7.20 -4.30 18.14
N ARG A 79 -6.98 -3.44 19.16
CA ARG A 79 -7.38 -3.75 20.54
C ARG A 79 -8.90 -3.75 20.75
N ARG A 80 -9.65 -2.93 20.00
CA ARG A 80 -11.12 -2.93 20.04
C ARG A 80 -11.74 -4.14 19.35
N GLY A 81 -10.98 -4.85 18.54
CA GLY A 81 -11.39 -6.06 17.83
C GLY A 81 -11.09 -6.01 16.33
N MET A 82 -11.30 -7.14 15.67
CA MET A 82 -11.01 -7.25 14.23
C MET A 82 -12.01 -6.46 13.35
N ARG A 83 -13.30 -6.40 13.74
CA ARG A 83 -14.33 -5.71 12.94
C ARG A 83 -14.01 -4.22 12.72
N PRO A 84 -13.75 -3.41 13.76
CA PRO A 84 -13.42 -1.98 13.55
C PRO A 84 -12.12 -1.80 12.77
N ALA A 85 -11.12 -2.64 12.97
CA ALA A 85 -9.88 -2.58 12.19
C ALA A 85 -10.11 -2.91 10.71
N TRP A 86 -10.96 -3.91 10.43
CA TRP A 86 -11.33 -4.30 9.07
C TRP A 86 -12.08 -3.16 8.34
N TRP A 87 -13.10 -2.54 8.96
CA TRP A 87 -13.84 -1.43 8.35
C TRP A 87 -12.93 -0.22 8.11
N ALA A 88 -12.02 0.09 9.04
CA ALA A 88 -11.07 1.17 8.87
C ALA A 88 -10.09 0.88 7.72
N ALA A 89 -9.61 -0.37 7.59
CA ALA A 89 -8.75 -0.78 6.50
C ALA A 89 -9.49 -0.77 5.14
N ALA A 90 -10.76 -1.18 5.10
CA ALA A 90 -11.59 -1.13 3.90
C ALA A 90 -11.81 0.32 3.42
N LEU A 91 -12.13 1.24 4.36
CA LEU A 91 -12.25 2.66 4.04
C LEU A 91 -10.91 3.25 3.56
N ALA A 92 -9.81 2.92 4.23
CA ALA A 92 -8.48 3.36 3.79
C ALA A 92 -8.12 2.80 2.41
N SER A 93 -8.45 1.53 2.12
CA SER A 93 -8.24 0.95 0.79
C SER A 93 -9.05 1.67 -0.30
N LEU A 94 -10.29 2.05 -0.01
CA LEU A 94 -11.09 2.86 -0.92
C LEU A 94 -10.46 4.24 -1.17
N LEU A 95 -10.03 4.93 -0.10
CA LEU A 95 -9.34 6.23 -0.22
C LEU A 95 -8.02 6.10 -1.00
N MET A 96 -7.28 5.00 -0.80
CA MET A 96 -6.05 4.71 -1.53
C MET A 96 -6.32 4.56 -3.04
N VAL A 97 -7.37 3.82 -3.42
CA VAL A 97 -7.76 3.65 -4.84
C VAL A 97 -8.18 4.98 -5.46
N LEU A 98 -9.02 5.75 -4.76
CA LEU A 98 -9.47 7.07 -5.25
C LEU A 98 -8.30 8.04 -5.36
N GLY A 99 -7.42 8.09 -4.37
CA GLY A 99 -6.21 8.90 -4.39
C GLY A 99 -5.27 8.48 -5.52
N PHE A 100 -5.06 7.17 -5.68
CA PHE A 100 -4.23 6.63 -6.76
C PHE A 100 -4.80 6.98 -8.14
N TRP A 101 -6.10 6.82 -8.36
CA TRP A 101 -6.73 7.21 -9.61
C TRP A 101 -6.62 8.73 -9.86
N ALA A 102 -6.89 9.55 -8.83
CA ALA A 102 -6.82 11.01 -8.93
C ALA A 102 -5.42 11.53 -9.32
N LEU A 103 -4.35 10.85 -8.91
CA LEU A 103 -2.97 11.19 -9.26
C LEU A 103 -2.71 11.20 -10.77
N TRP A 104 -3.40 10.36 -11.54
CA TRP A 104 -3.23 10.28 -12.99
C TRP A 104 -4.15 11.22 -13.77
N HIS A 105 -5.02 11.98 -13.07
CA HIS A 105 -5.98 12.92 -13.64
C HIS A 105 -5.78 14.34 -13.11
N PRO A 106 -4.58 14.96 -13.34
CA PRO A 106 -4.35 16.32 -12.92
C PRO A 106 -5.30 17.30 -13.65
N PRO A 107 -5.80 18.34 -12.98
CA PRO A 107 -6.60 19.36 -13.64
C PRO A 107 -5.78 20.10 -14.68
N ARG A 108 -6.42 20.42 -15.82
CA ARG A 108 -5.84 21.27 -16.85
C ARG A 108 -5.92 22.74 -16.41
N GLY A 109 -4.86 23.51 -16.57
CA GLY A 109 -4.88 24.94 -16.24
C GLY A 109 -3.62 25.41 -15.51
N ALA A 110 -3.80 26.26 -14.48
CA ALA A 110 -2.69 26.86 -13.76
C ALA A 110 -1.79 25.82 -13.05
N GLN A 111 -0.47 26.01 -13.14
CA GLN A 111 0.52 25.12 -12.50
C GLN A 111 0.29 24.96 -10.98
N ALA A 112 -0.11 26.04 -10.31
CA ALA A 112 -0.41 26.02 -8.87
C ALA A 112 -1.57 25.06 -8.54
N ALA A 113 -2.62 25.03 -9.37
CA ALA A 113 -3.74 24.11 -9.21
C ALA A 113 -3.32 22.65 -9.40
N MET A 114 -2.46 22.38 -10.39
CA MET A 114 -1.90 21.05 -10.67
C MET A 114 -1.02 20.56 -9.52
N LEU A 115 -0.12 21.40 -8.99
CA LEU A 115 0.73 21.03 -7.85
C LEU A 115 -0.07 20.84 -6.56
N GLY A 116 -1.10 21.68 -6.34
CA GLY A 116 -2.04 21.51 -5.24
C GLY A 116 -2.82 20.20 -5.33
N TRP A 117 -3.31 19.85 -6.53
CA TRP A 117 -3.96 18.57 -6.80
C TRP A 117 -3.03 17.38 -6.52
N LEU A 118 -1.79 17.44 -7.03
CA LEU A 118 -0.77 16.44 -6.75
C LEU A 118 -0.56 16.27 -5.25
N ALA A 119 -0.36 17.37 -4.52
CA ALA A 119 -0.13 17.32 -3.08
C ALA A 119 -1.31 16.68 -2.33
N CYS A 120 -2.55 17.10 -2.61
CA CYS A 120 -3.73 16.56 -1.95
C CYS A 120 -3.96 15.08 -2.28
N SER A 121 -3.94 14.70 -3.55
CA SER A 121 -4.19 13.33 -3.98
C SER A 121 -3.07 12.38 -3.52
N LEU A 122 -1.81 12.84 -3.53
CA LEU A 122 -0.68 12.08 -3.03
C LEU A 122 -0.78 11.87 -1.51
N LEU A 123 -1.10 12.90 -0.73
CA LEU A 123 -1.31 12.78 0.72
C LEU A 123 -2.43 11.78 1.04
N VAL A 124 -3.58 11.87 0.37
CA VAL A 124 -4.68 10.91 0.58
C VAL A 124 -4.23 9.48 0.26
N CYS A 125 -3.55 9.29 -0.86
CA CYS A 125 -3.08 7.98 -1.29
C CYS A 125 -2.05 7.40 -0.32
N THR A 126 -1.02 8.19 0.07
CA THR A 126 0.07 7.71 0.91
C THR A 126 -0.36 7.48 2.35
N LEU A 127 -1.18 8.35 2.95
CA LEU A 127 -1.72 8.13 4.30
C LEU A 127 -2.60 6.88 4.37
N ALA A 128 -3.43 6.68 3.35
CA ALA A 128 -4.26 5.47 3.25
C ALA A 128 -3.39 4.21 3.07
N TYR A 129 -2.38 4.29 2.21
CA TYR A 129 -1.38 3.23 2.01
C TYR A 129 -0.64 2.86 3.30
N SER A 130 -0.11 3.87 4.02
CA SER A 130 0.56 3.68 5.31
C SER A 130 -0.37 3.02 6.32
N PHE A 131 -1.62 3.48 6.43
CA PHE A 131 -2.59 2.91 7.35
C PHE A 131 -2.86 1.42 7.06
N VAL A 132 -3.17 1.06 5.80
CA VAL A 132 -3.44 -0.34 5.41
C VAL A 132 -2.21 -1.21 5.64
N THR A 133 -1.02 -0.72 5.29
CA THR A 133 0.26 -1.42 5.48
C THR A 133 0.52 -1.71 6.96
N ILE A 134 0.34 -0.71 7.83
CA ILE A 134 0.58 -0.84 9.28
C ILE A 134 -0.42 -1.82 9.89
N VAL A 135 -1.72 -1.71 9.55
CA VAL A 135 -2.76 -2.64 10.03
C VAL A 135 -2.47 -4.07 9.57
N HIS A 136 -2.09 -4.26 8.32
CA HIS A 136 -1.75 -5.56 7.75
C HIS A 136 -0.53 -6.19 8.46
N GLN A 137 0.53 -5.42 8.68
CA GLN A 137 1.72 -5.90 9.38
C GLN A 137 1.41 -6.22 10.87
N ALA A 138 0.68 -5.34 11.55
CA ALA A 138 0.27 -5.56 12.93
C ALA A 138 -0.64 -6.78 13.09
N TRP A 139 -1.47 -7.07 12.09
CA TRP A 139 -2.28 -8.30 12.07
C TRP A 139 -1.39 -9.54 11.93
N GLY A 140 -0.43 -9.54 11.01
CA GLY A 140 0.50 -10.66 10.82
C GLY A 140 1.31 -11.02 12.06
N THR A 141 1.69 -10.04 12.90
CA THR A 141 2.43 -10.28 14.14
C THR A 141 1.60 -11.00 15.21
N ARG A 142 0.27 -10.96 15.11
CA ARG A 142 -0.63 -11.62 16.08
C ARG A 142 -0.76 -13.13 15.89
N TRP A 143 -0.32 -13.65 14.75
CA TRP A 143 -0.53 -15.06 14.39
C TRP A 143 0.47 -16.03 14.97
N GLY A 144 1.54 -15.60 15.60
CA GLY A 144 2.47 -16.57 16.14
C GLY A 144 3.58 -16.04 17.04
N GLY A 145 3.89 -16.82 18.08
CA GLY A 145 4.98 -16.55 19.02
C GLY A 145 6.34 -17.09 18.58
N GLN A 146 6.38 -18.18 17.78
CA GLN A 146 7.63 -18.85 17.41
C GLN A 146 8.33 -18.16 16.21
N PRO A 147 9.68 -18.05 16.25
CA PRO A 147 10.46 -17.42 15.16
C PRO A 147 10.18 -18.02 13.78
N VAL A 148 10.01 -19.35 13.70
CA VAL A 148 9.75 -20.08 12.44
C VAL A 148 8.41 -19.65 11.83
N TRP A 149 7.37 -19.44 12.63
CA TRP A 149 6.08 -18.94 12.16
C TRP A 149 6.18 -17.53 11.58
N ARG A 150 6.85 -16.64 12.31
CA ARG A 150 7.07 -15.26 11.84
C ARG A 150 7.83 -15.22 10.53
N ALA A 151 8.88 -16.04 10.39
CA ALA A 151 9.65 -16.14 9.16
C ALA A 151 8.76 -16.58 7.97
N ARG A 152 7.85 -17.54 8.17
CA ARG A 152 6.92 -18.01 7.12
C ARG A 152 5.88 -16.96 6.74
N VAL A 153 5.26 -16.29 7.72
CA VAL A 153 4.32 -15.21 7.48
C VAL A 153 5.00 -14.10 6.67
N THR A 154 6.23 -13.73 7.05
CA THR A 154 7.03 -12.76 6.30
C THR A 154 7.34 -13.25 4.89
N ALA A 155 7.74 -14.51 4.72
CA ALA A 155 8.05 -15.06 3.40
C ALA A 155 6.86 -15.02 2.44
N TRP A 156 5.64 -15.35 2.91
CA TRP A 156 4.42 -15.21 2.12
C TRP A 156 4.13 -13.76 1.73
N ARG A 157 4.29 -12.83 2.68
CA ARG A 157 4.13 -11.39 2.42
C ARG A 157 5.13 -10.90 1.38
N GLU A 158 6.42 -11.18 1.56
CA GLU A 158 7.47 -10.72 0.65
C GLU A 158 7.36 -11.36 -0.74
N GLY A 159 6.96 -12.64 -0.82
CA GLY A 159 6.70 -13.30 -2.10
C GLY A 159 5.54 -12.64 -2.87
N ALA A 160 4.46 -12.31 -2.18
CA ALA A 160 3.33 -11.58 -2.77
C ALA A 160 3.70 -10.12 -3.13
N THR A 161 4.50 -9.45 -2.29
CA THR A 161 5.08 -8.12 -2.58
C THR A 161 5.86 -8.14 -3.89
N LEU A 162 6.74 -9.11 -4.09
CA LEU A 162 7.50 -9.26 -5.32
C LEU A 162 6.58 -9.43 -6.54
N GLY A 163 5.56 -10.29 -6.44
CA GLY A 163 4.54 -10.43 -7.49
C GLY A 163 3.84 -9.11 -7.81
N GLY A 164 3.45 -8.35 -6.79
CA GLY A 164 2.84 -7.01 -6.95
C GLY A 164 3.75 -6.01 -7.65
N VAL A 165 5.02 -5.97 -7.29
CA VAL A 165 6.04 -5.11 -7.95
C VAL A 165 6.21 -5.48 -9.42
N LEU A 166 6.31 -6.78 -9.74
CA LEU A 166 6.45 -7.24 -11.12
C LEU A 166 5.23 -6.85 -11.97
N LEU A 167 4.02 -7.02 -11.44
CA LEU A 167 2.79 -6.58 -12.12
C LEU A 167 2.77 -5.05 -12.30
N ALA A 168 3.15 -4.30 -11.29
CA ALA A 168 3.19 -2.84 -11.33
C ALA A 168 4.23 -2.28 -12.31
N SER A 169 5.29 -3.03 -12.60
CA SER A 169 6.30 -2.61 -13.58
C SER A 169 5.82 -2.74 -15.02
N VAL A 170 4.89 -3.65 -15.29
CA VAL A 170 4.44 -3.99 -16.65
C VAL A 170 3.08 -3.38 -16.99
N LEU A 171 2.10 -3.50 -16.09
CA LEU A 171 0.70 -3.14 -16.35
C LEU A 171 0.49 -1.68 -16.78
N PRO A 172 1.09 -0.65 -16.13
CA PRO A 172 0.89 0.74 -16.56
C PRO A 172 1.37 1.01 -17.99
N ALA A 173 2.46 0.35 -18.39
CA ALA A 173 3.03 0.52 -19.72
C ALA A 173 2.17 -0.12 -20.83
N TRP A 174 1.46 -1.20 -20.52
CA TRP A 174 0.68 -1.95 -21.50
C TRP A 174 -0.79 -1.53 -21.53
N LEU A 175 -1.38 -1.23 -20.39
CA LEU A 175 -2.83 -1.01 -20.24
C LEU A 175 -3.19 0.43 -19.84
N GLY A 176 -2.20 1.28 -19.58
CA GLY A 176 -2.41 2.64 -19.08
C GLY A 176 -2.83 2.69 -17.60
N PHE A 177 -2.85 3.91 -17.05
CA PHE A 177 -3.09 4.11 -15.61
C PHE A 177 -4.55 3.94 -15.20
N ASP A 178 -5.52 4.16 -16.11
CA ASP A 178 -6.94 3.93 -15.83
C ASP A 178 -7.23 2.46 -15.57
N THR A 179 -6.79 1.60 -16.49
CA THR A 179 -6.93 0.16 -16.34
C THR A 179 -6.14 -0.36 -15.14
N THR A 180 -4.95 0.20 -14.89
CA THR A 180 -4.13 -0.11 -13.73
C THR A 180 -4.87 0.22 -12.42
N SER A 181 -5.54 1.38 -12.35
CA SER A 181 -6.35 1.78 -11.19
C SER A 181 -7.58 0.88 -11.01
N ALA A 182 -8.23 0.47 -12.10
CA ALA A 182 -9.36 -0.47 -12.06
C ALA A 182 -8.94 -1.86 -11.58
N VAL A 183 -7.77 -2.35 -12.03
CA VAL A 183 -7.19 -3.63 -11.55
C VAL A 183 -6.89 -3.55 -10.05
N LEU A 184 -6.30 -2.45 -9.59
CA LEU A 184 -6.05 -2.23 -8.16
C LEU A 184 -7.36 -2.28 -7.35
N ALA A 185 -8.39 -1.58 -7.81
CA ALA A 185 -9.70 -1.56 -7.15
C ALA A 185 -10.32 -2.95 -7.08
N LEU A 186 -10.26 -3.72 -8.18
CA LEU A 186 -10.78 -5.08 -8.24
C LEU A 186 -10.05 -6.00 -7.28
N VAL A 187 -8.71 -5.99 -7.28
CA VAL A 187 -7.90 -6.87 -6.42
C VAL A 187 -8.14 -6.55 -4.95
N LEU A 188 -8.20 -5.27 -4.58
CA LEU A 188 -8.50 -4.87 -3.20
C LEU A 188 -9.94 -5.24 -2.79
N SER A 189 -10.91 -5.12 -3.69
CA SER A 189 -12.28 -5.57 -3.43
C SER A 189 -12.35 -7.07 -3.14
N LEU A 190 -11.66 -7.90 -3.91
CA LEU A 190 -11.63 -9.35 -3.73
C LEU A 190 -10.99 -9.79 -2.40
N ILE A 191 -10.03 -9.02 -1.89
CA ILE A 191 -9.34 -9.33 -0.63
C ILE A 191 -10.20 -8.95 0.59
N HIS A 192 -11.13 -8.01 0.43
CA HIS A 192 -12.03 -7.56 1.50
C HIS A 192 -13.33 -8.38 1.60
N ILE A 193 -13.57 -9.31 0.68
CA ILE A 193 -14.67 -10.28 0.75
C ILE A 193 -14.22 -11.51 1.53
#